data_7af1736cabe9beb13e9372b10d5d5057
#
_entry.id   7af1736cabe9beb13e9372b10d5d5057
#
_cell.length_a   1.000
_cell.length_b   1.000
_cell.length_c   1.000
_cell.angle_alpha   90.00
_cell.angle_beta   90.00
_cell.angle_gamma   90.00
#
_symmetry.space_group_name_H-M   'P 1'
#
loop_
_entity.id
_entity.type
_entity.pdbx_description
1 polymer ?
#
loop_
_entity_poly.entity_id
_entity_poly.type
_entity_poly.pdbx_seq_one_letter_code
_entity_poly.pdbx_strand_id
1 'polypeptide(L)'
;MAIVVSALVSVAMASNGPNMSLLDRQAFDSVATSLQGVNAAVLAIAAFGVLCVTREYGTGMIKVTFLAQPSRLRVLAAKLTTHAAIAGVAAAGACLAAFAVGQALLGTAGLSVGWGNASLPAALGGGVVYLMLICTWGVALGAALRSSSTAIIWLASLLVVAPVIVQILPQHLIDLVGRWLPSQIGQQAISSHPSVHSFSPWTGLAVLSAYTGLTLLAGAWRITRTDP
;
A
#
# COMPACT_ATOMS: atom_id res chain seq x y z
N MET A 1 3.75 8.27 -10.73
CA MET A 1 2.44 7.63 -10.92
C MET A 1 1.43 8.08 -9.85
N ALA A 2 1.72 7.96 -8.55
CA ALA A 2 0.82 8.40 -7.46
C ALA A 2 0.33 9.84 -7.63
N ILE A 3 1.22 10.79 -7.89
CA ILE A 3 0.92 12.22 -8.05
C ILE A 3 -0.03 12.44 -9.24
N VAL A 4 0.22 11.77 -10.36
CA VAL A 4 -0.61 11.90 -11.57
C VAL A 4 -2.03 11.41 -11.33
N VAL A 5 -2.19 10.24 -10.68
CA VAL A 5 -3.51 9.70 -10.37
C VAL A 5 -4.23 10.57 -9.34
N SER A 6 -3.55 11.04 -8.30
CA SER A 6 -4.13 12.01 -7.35
C SER A 6 -4.57 13.30 -8.05
N ALA A 7 -3.76 13.83 -8.96
CA ALA A 7 -4.11 15.02 -9.73
C ALA A 7 -5.35 14.79 -10.61
N LEU A 8 -5.40 13.67 -11.33
CA LEU A 8 -6.56 13.35 -12.20
C LEU A 8 -7.85 13.19 -11.39
N VAL A 9 -7.79 12.46 -10.27
CA VAL A 9 -8.96 12.29 -9.38
C VAL A 9 -9.39 13.64 -8.79
N SER A 10 -8.44 14.46 -8.34
CA SER A 10 -8.73 15.77 -7.76
C SER A 10 -9.33 16.72 -8.79
N VAL A 11 -8.86 16.71 -10.06
CA VAL A 11 -9.45 17.49 -11.16
C VAL A 11 -10.88 17.01 -11.44
N ALA A 12 -11.10 15.69 -11.54
CA ALA A 12 -12.42 15.14 -11.79
C ALA A 12 -13.42 15.51 -10.67
N MET A 13 -12.97 15.49 -9.40
CA MET A 13 -13.81 15.91 -8.28
C MET A 13 -14.02 17.43 -8.24
N ALA A 14 -13.00 18.23 -8.55
CA ALA A 14 -13.11 19.69 -8.64
C ALA A 14 -14.09 20.12 -9.74
N SER A 15 -14.10 19.45 -10.89
CA SER A 15 -15.05 19.74 -11.99
C SER A 15 -16.51 19.44 -11.61
N ASN A 16 -16.76 18.49 -10.73
CA ASN A 16 -18.08 18.16 -10.21
C ASN A 16 -18.47 18.99 -8.97
N GLY A 17 -17.53 19.70 -8.36
CA GLY A 17 -17.73 20.50 -7.16
C GLY A 17 -18.91 21.49 -7.21
N PRO A 18 -19.12 22.24 -8.31
CA PRO A 18 -20.27 23.16 -8.43
C PRO A 18 -21.63 22.46 -8.36
N ASN A 19 -21.71 21.19 -8.77
CA ASN A 19 -22.95 20.42 -8.82
C ASN A 19 -23.19 19.60 -7.53
N MET A 20 -22.27 19.62 -6.56
CA MET A 20 -22.41 18.92 -5.30
C MET A 20 -23.43 19.60 -4.38
N SER A 21 -24.33 18.81 -3.77
CA SER A 21 -25.21 19.29 -2.73
C SER A 21 -24.42 19.70 -1.47
N LEU A 22 -25.03 20.50 -0.58
CA LEU A 22 -24.40 20.89 0.67
C LEU A 22 -24.06 19.66 1.54
N LEU A 23 -24.91 18.64 1.52
CA LEU A 23 -24.71 17.39 2.26
C LEU A 23 -23.52 16.60 1.69
N ASP A 24 -23.40 16.52 0.36
CA ASP A 24 -22.29 15.83 -0.31
C ASP A 24 -20.95 16.54 -0.02
N ARG A 25 -20.95 17.87 0.02
CA ARG A 25 -19.75 18.65 0.39
C ARG A 25 -19.30 18.41 1.82
N GLN A 26 -20.24 18.27 2.76
CA GLN A 26 -19.92 17.97 4.16
C GLN A 26 -19.40 16.54 4.36
N ALA A 27 -19.87 15.58 3.55
CA ALA A 27 -19.43 14.19 3.57
C ALA A 27 -18.15 13.96 2.74
N PHE A 28 -17.67 14.97 1.99
CA PHE A 28 -16.53 14.83 1.08
C PHE A 28 -15.20 14.74 1.84
N ASP A 29 -14.50 13.63 1.66
CA ASP A 29 -13.16 13.43 2.22
C ASP A 29 -12.08 13.97 1.28
N SER A 30 -11.73 15.25 1.45
CA SER A 30 -10.71 15.93 0.64
C SER A 30 -9.31 15.33 0.84
N VAL A 31 -9.03 14.80 2.04
CA VAL A 31 -7.72 14.18 2.37
C VAL A 31 -7.59 12.87 1.63
N ALA A 32 -8.59 11.98 1.77
CA ALA A 32 -8.59 10.69 1.08
C ALA A 32 -8.56 10.88 -0.45
N THR A 33 -9.33 11.84 -0.99
CA THR A 33 -9.34 12.15 -2.42
C THR A 33 -7.96 12.58 -2.93
N SER A 34 -7.27 13.46 -2.20
CA SER A 34 -5.91 13.89 -2.55
C SER A 34 -4.89 12.77 -2.48
N LEU A 35 -5.12 11.74 -1.65
CA LEU A 35 -4.23 10.59 -1.47
C LEU A 35 -4.63 9.36 -2.31
N GLN A 36 -5.65 9.45 -3.17
CA GLN A 36 -6.08 8.32 -4.02
C GLN A 36 -4.94 7.75 -4.90
N GLY A 37 -3.98 8.56 -5.26
CA GLY A 37 -2.77 8.11 -5.97
C GLY A 37 -1.92 7.10 -5.21
N VAL A 38 -2.07 7.01 -3.89
CA VAL A 38 -1.43 5.97 -3.06
C VAL A 38 -1.86 4.59 -3.55
N ASN A 39 -3.14 4.40 -3.87
CA ASN A 39 -3.68 3.13 -4.39
C ASN A 39 -3.03 2.73 -5.73
N ALA A 40 -2.71 3.71 -6.59
CA ALA A 40 -1.99 3.43 -7.83
C ALA A 40 -0.51 3.09 -7.60
N ALA A 41 0.11 3.65 -6.57
CA ALA A 41 1.50 3.36 -6.20
C ALA A 41 1.70 1.97 -5.61
N VAL A 42 0.65 1.38 -5.03
CA VAL A 42 0.69 0.08 -4.35
C VAL A 42 1.30 -1.01 -5.22
N LEU A 43 0.85 -1.15 -6.47
CA LEU A 43 1.37 -2.18 -7.38
C LEU A 43 2.86 -1.98 -7.71
N ALA A 44 3.26 -0.74 -7.94
CA ALA A 44 4.66 -0.42 -8.25
C ALA A 44 5.57 -0.75 -7.05
N ILE A 45 5.15 -0.39 -5.85
CA ILE A 45 5.90 -0.64 -4.61
C ILE A 45 5.89 -2.15 -4.27
N ALA A 46 4.78 -2.84 -4.49
CA ALA A 46 4.69 -4.29 -4.34
C ALA A 46 5.68 -5.01 -5.27
N ALA A 47 5.66 -4.66 -6.57
CA ALA A 47 6.58 -5.21 -7.57
C ALA A 47 8.04 -4.88 -7.24
N PHE A 48 8.34 -3.65 -6.79
CA PHE A 48 9.66 -3.27 -6.34
C PHE A 48 10.14 -4.19 -5.21
N GLY A 49 9.33 -4.39 -4.17
CA GLY A 49 9.66 -5.30 -3.07
C GLY A 49 9.97 -6.72 -3.53
N VAL A 50 9.16 -7.28 -4.42
CA VAL A 50 9.38 -8.61 -5.00
C VAL A 50 10.70 -8.66 -5.77
N LEU A 51 10.91 -7.71 -6.69
CA LEU A 51 12.07 -7.70 -7.58
C LEU A 51 13.39 -7.54 -6.84
N CYS A 52 13.41 -6.83 -5.71
CA CYS A 52 14.60 -6.64 -4.88
C CYS A 52 15.22 -7.96 -4.39
N VAL A 53 14.38 -8.97 -4.17
CA VAL A 53 14.85 -10.29 -3.72
C VAL A 53 14.96 -11.26 -4.87
N THR A 54 13.95 -11.32 -5.74
CA THR A 54 13.88 -12.36 -6.78
C THR A 54 14.92 -12.19 -7.88
N ARG A 55 15.41 -10.97 -8.15
CA ARG A 55 16.50 -10.73 -9.10
C ARG A 55 17.79 -11.46 -8.72
N GLU A 56 18.11 -11.53 -7.44
CA GLU A 56 19.30 -12.22 -6.97
C GLU A 56 19.18 -13.75 -7.10
N TYR A 57 17.97 -14.29 -6.98
CA TYR A 57 17.73 -15.71 -7.29
C TYR A 57 17.90 -15.98 -8.81
N GLY A 58 17.36 -15.11 -9.66
CA GLY A 58 17.44 -15.25 -11.11
C GLY A 58 18.86 -15.14 -11.67
N THR A 59 19.71 -14.31 -11.07
CA THR A 59 21.12 -14.11 -11.48
C THR A 59 22.10 -15.05 -10.78
N GLY A 60 21.62 -15.87 -9.81
CA GLY A 60 22.50 -16.73 -9.01
C GLY A 60 23.36 -15.97 -7.99
N MET A 61 23.26 -14.64 -7.91
CA MET A 61 24.04 -13.81 -6.97
C MET A 61 23.72 -14.13 -5.50
N ILE A 62 22.57 -14.72 -5.23
CA ILE A 62 22.20 -15.15 -3.89
C ILE A 62 23.22 -16.13 -3.27
N LYS A 63 23.85 -16.95 -4.09
CA LYS A 63 24.91 -17.89 -3.64
C LYS A 63 26.16 -17.14 -3.17
N VAL A 64 26.58 -16.12 -3.92
CA VAL A 64 27.70 -15.27 -3.55
C VAL A 64 27.42 -14.52 -2.24
N THR A 65 26.19 -14.00 -2.10
CA THR A 65 25.76 -13.31 -0.88
C THR A 65 25.83 -14.25 0.34
N PHE A 66 25.40 -15.51 0.21
CA PHE A 66 25.45 -16.48 1.31
C PHE A 66 26.85 -17.01 1.60
N LEU A 67 27.77 -16.99 0.63
CA LEU A 67 29.18 -17.26 0.86
C LEU A 67 29.86 -16.15 1.68
N ALA A 68 29.51 -14.88 1.39
CA ALA A 68 30.03 -13.74 2.11
C ALA A 68 29.42 -13.62 3.53
N GLN A 69 28.14 -14.00 3.70
CA GLN A 69 27.41 -13.93 4.95
C GLN A 69 26.64 -15.23 5.20
N PRO A 70 27.19 -16.18 5.99
CA PRO A 70 26.59 -17.50 6.18
C PRO A 70 25.23 -17.45 6.92
N SER A 71 24.94 -16.38 7.69
CA SER A 71 23.66 -16.26 8.39
C SER A 71 22.57 -15.75 7.44
N ARG A 72 21.85 -16.68 6.79
CA ARG A 72 20.77 -16.41 5.83
C ARG A 72 19.68 -15.47 6.35
N LEU A 73 19.34 -15.61 7.65
CA LEU A 73 18.33 -14.74 8.31
C LEU A 73 18.80 -13.29 8.45
N ARG A 74 20.10 -13.06 8.71
CA ARG A 74 20.64 -11.68 8.76
C ARG A 74 20.57 -11.00 7.39
N VAL A 75 20.85 -11.74 6.32
CA VAL A 75 20.71 -11.22 4.95
C VAL A 75 19.27 -10.83 4.67
N LEU A 76 18.30 -11.69 5.04
CA LEU A 76 16.87 -11.38 4.85
C LEU A 76 16.46 -10.15 5.68
N ALA A 77 16.86 -10.08 6.96
CA ALA A 77 16.55 -8.96 7.84
C ALA A 77 17.17 -7.64 7.30
N ALA A 78 18.42 -7.67 6.86
CA ALA A 78 19.06 -6.49 6.25
C ALA A 78 18.33 -6.02 5.00
N LYS A 79 17.90 -6.94 4.13
CA LYS A 79 17.09 -6.59 2.95
C LYS A 79 15.76 -5.97 3.34
N LEU A 80 15.05 -6.57 4.29
CA LEU A 80 13.77 -6.04 4.78
C LEU A 80 13.91 -4.62 5.31
N THR A 81 14.87 -4.38 6.21
CA THR A 81 15.06 -3.05 6.81
C THR A 81 15.48 -2.01 5.78
N THR A 82 16.40 -2.35 4.88
CA THR A 82 16.86 -1.43 3.83
C THR A 82 15.71 -1.07 2.87
N HIS A 83 14.97 -2.06 2.38
CA HIS A 83 13.88 -1.81 1.42
C HIS A 83 12.68 -1.14 2.08
N ALA A 84 12.39 -1.47 3.36
CA ALA A 84 11.37 -0.76 4.14
C ALA A 84 11.74 0.71 4.32
N ALA A 85 12.99 1.03 4.63
CA ALA A 85 13.45 2.41 4.77
C ALA A 85 13.35 3.18 3.44
N ILE A 86 13.83 2.61 2.34
CA ILE A 86 13.73 3.21 1.00
C ILE A 86 12.26 3.43 0.62
N ALA A 87 11.42 2.42 0.82
CA ALA A 87 9.99 2.53 0.55
C ALA A 87 9.32 3.58 1.43
N GLY A 88 9.72 3.69 2.71
CA GLY A 88 9.20 4.70 3.63
C GLY A 88 9.51 6.12 3.19
N VAL A 89 10.76 6.40 2.82
CA VAL A 89 11.17 7.72 2.32
C VAL A 89 10.44 8.05 1.01
N ALA A 90 10.39 7.11 0.08
CA ALA A 90 9.68 7.29 -1.19
C ALA A 90 8.17 7.49 -0.98
N ALA A 91 7.56 6.72 -0.08
CA ALA A 91 6.15 6.84 0.27
C ALA A 91 5.84 8.19 0.92
N ALA A 92 6.68 8.65 1.86
CA ALA A 92 6.51 9.95 2.50
C ALA A 92 6.53 11.09 1.47
N GLY A 93 7.53 11.09 0.58
CA GLY A 93 7.61 12.06 -0.51
C GLY A 93 6.41 11.98 -1.46
N ALA A 94 5.97 10.77 -1.82
CA ALA A 94 4.82 10.58 -2.70
C ALA A 94 3.50 11.02 -2.05
N CYS A 95 3.27 10.71 -0.78
CA CYS A 95 2.07 11.13 -0.05
C CYS A 95 2.02 12.65 0.13
N LEU A 96 3.12 13.29 0.51
CA LEU A 96 3.20 14.75 0.64
C LEU A 96 2.94 15.46 -0.69
N ALA A 97 3.60 14.99 -1.76
CA ALA A 97 3.43 15.57 -3.09
C ALA A 97 2.01 15.35 -3.64
N ALA A 98 1.44 14.15 -3.44
CA ALA A 98 0.07 13.83 -3.86
C ALA A 98 -0.93 14.70 -3.10
N PHE A 99 -0.75 14.88 -1.80
CA PHE A 99 -1.59 15.77 -0.99
C PHE A 99 -1.48 17.22 -1.46
N ALA A 100 -0.24 17.75 -1.62
CA ALA A 100 -0.04 19.14 -2.03
C ALA A 100 -0.69 19.45 -3.39
N VAL A 101 -0.48 18.58 -4.38
CA VAL A 101 -1.08 18.72 -5.72
C VAL A 101 -2.60 18.57 -5.65
N GLY A 102 -3.10 17.54 -4.94
CA GLY A 102 -4.53 17.31 -4.78
C GLY A 102 -5.24 18.48 -4.13
N GLN A 103 -4.69 19.06 -3.05
CA GLN A 103 -5.26 20.22 -2.36
C GLN A 103 -5.22 21.50 -3.22
N ALA A 104 -4.15 21.70 -3.99
CA ALA A 104 -4.09 22.84 -4.92
C ALA A 104 -5.22 22.79 -5.97
N LEU A 105 -5.51 21.57 -6.48
CA LEU A 105 -6.57 21.36 -7.47
C LEU A 105 -7.98 21.44 -6.85
N LEU A 106 -8.20 20.84 -5.67
CA LEU A 106 -9.47 20.92 -4.95
C LEU A 106 -9.76 22.34 -4.45
N GLY A 107 -8.73 23.15 -4.22
CA GLY A 107 -8.84 24.57 -3.85
C GLY A 107 -9.57 25.41 -4.89
N THR A 108 -9.46 25.09 -6.18
CA THR A 108 -10.17 25.80 -7.26
C THR A 108 -11.68 25.63 -7.19
N ALA A 109 -12.17 24.56 -6.55
CA ALA A 109 -13.59 24.27 -6.34
C ALA A 109 -14.08 24.56 -4.91
N GLY A 110 -13.22 25.13 -4.04
CA GLY A 110 -13.54 25.35 -2.63
C GLY A 110 -13.73 24.07 -1.80
N LEU A 111 -13.12 22.96 -2.25
CA LEU A 111 -13.18 21.66 -1.58
C LEU A 111 -11.87 21.30 -0.84
N SER A 112 -10.93 22.24 -0.76
CA SER A 112 -9.65 22.02 -0.09
C SER A 112 -9.78 22.12 1.43
N VAL A 113 -8.93 21.34 2.10
CA VAL A 113 -8.75 21.36 3.55
C VAL A 113 -7.35 21.89 3.85
N GLY A 114 -7.25 22.80 4.84
CA GLY A 114 -5.94 23.39 5.20
C GLY A 114 -4.97 22.36 5.79
N TRP A 115 -3.68 22.68 5.75
CA TRP A 115 -2.59 21.89 6.35
C TRP A 115 -2.73 21.67 7.86
N GLY A 116 -3.57 22.48 8.53
CA GLY A 116 -3.87 22.36 9.96
C GLY A 116 -4.96 21.35 10.32
N ASN A 117 -5.46 20.57 9.38
CA ASN A 117 -6.46 19.55 9.66
C ASN A 117 -5.90 18.47 10.59
N ALA A 118 -6.61 18.19 11.69
CA ALA A 118 -6.19 17.25 12.74
C ALA A 118 -6.07 15.80 12.24
N SER A 119 -6.81 15.41 11.20
CA SER A 119 -6.75 14.05 10.61
C SER A 119 -5.59 13.85 9.63
N LEU A 120 -4.99 14.94 9.12
CA LEU A 120 -3.95 14.89 8.10
C LEU A 120 -2.71 14.09 8.51
N PRO A 121 -2.10 14.30 9.71
CA PRO A 121 -0.93 13.52 10.11
C PRO A 121 -1.21 12.02 10.19
N ALA A 122 -2.41 11.63 10.64
CA ALA A 122 -2.82 10.25 10.73
C ALA A 122 -2.99 9.62 9.32
N ALA A 123 -3.62 10.33 8.39
CA ALA A 123 -3.82 9.86 7.01
C ALA A 123 -2.49 9.75 6.24
N LEU A 124 -1.60 10.75 6.35
CA LEU A 124 -0.27 10.70 5.74
C LEU A 124 0.57 9.57 6.34
N GLY A 125 0.63 9.49 7.68
CA GLY A 125 1.35 8.42 8.38
C GLY A 125 0.80 7.04 8.04
N GLY A 126 -0.53 6.89 8.01
CA GLY A 126 -1.21 5.67 7.60
C GLY A 126 -0.84 5.23 6.18
N GLY A 127 -0.86 6.16 5.22
CA GLY A 127 -0.45 5.91 3.84
C GLY A 127 1.01 5.48 3.71
N VAL A 128 1.92 6.14 4.44
CA VAL A 128 3.35 5.78 4.46
C VAL A 128 3.55 4.37 5.03
N VAL A 129 2.97 4.09 6.20
CA VAL A 129 3.08 2.76 6.86
C VAL A 129 2.47 1.68 5.97
N TYR A 130 1.32 1.95 5.35
CA TYR A 130 0.69 1.04 4.41
C TYR A 130 1.62 0.67 3.25
N LEU A 131 2.21 1.65 2.57
CA LEU A 131 3.13 1.40 1.45
C LEU A 131 4.41 0.68 1.89
N MET A 132 4.94 0.99 3.08
CA MET A 132 6.07 0.26 3.67
C MET A 132 5.72 -1.22 3.91
N LEU A 133 4.53 -1.50 4.46
CA LEU A 133 4.07 -2.87 4.70
C LEU A 133 3.87 -3.63 3.38
N ILE A 134 3.32 -3.00 2.35
CA ILE A 134 3.18 -3.60 1.03
C ILE A 134 4.56 -3.92 0.42
N CYS A 135 5.55 -3.04 0.54
CA CYS A 135 6.91 -3.30 0.07
C CYS A 135 7.52 -4.51 0.80
N THR A 136 7.47 -4.51 2.14
CA THR A 136 8.01 -5.61 2.96
C THR A 136 7.30 -6.93 2.69
N TRP A 137 6.00 -6.89 2.43
CA TRP A 137 5.22 -8.06 2.02
C TRP A 137 5.67 -8.58 0.65
N GLY A 138 5.94 -7.69 -0.31
CA GLY A 138 6.55 -8.03 -1.59
C GLY A 138 7.91 -8.74 -1.44
N VAL A 139 8.79 -8.20 -0.57
CA VAL A 139 10.07 -8.83 -0.23
C VAL A 139 9.86 -10.22 0.36
N ALA A 140 8.92 -10.37 1.29
CA ALA A 140 8.59 -11.64 1.94
C ALA A 140 8.09 -12.70 0.96
N LEU A 141 7.17 -12.32 0.06
CA LEU A 141 6.65 -13.21 -0.99
C LEU A 141 7.73 -13.58 -2.01
N GLY A 142 8.57 -12.61 -2.41
CA GLY A 142 9.72 -12.87 -3.27
C GLY A 142 10.67 -13.92 -2.68
N ALA A 143 10.96 -13.80 -1.38
CA ALA A 143 11.78 -14.76 -0.66
C ALA A 143 11.11 -16.15 -0.52
N ALA A 144 9.79 -16.18 -0.29
CA ALA A 144 9.02 -17.41 -0.16
C ALA A 144 8.84 -18.14 -1.49
N LEU A 145 8.53 -17.44 -2.58
CA LEU A 145 8.21 -18.03 -3.87
C LEU A 145 9.42 -18.22 -4.77
N ARG A 146 10.50 -17.46 -4.58
CA ARG A 146 11.74 -17.46 -5.40
C ARG A 146 11.51 -17.23 -6.90
N SER A 147 10.33 -16.74 -7.26
CA SER A 147 9.91 -16.42 -8.63
C SER A 147 9.27 -15.06 -8.66
N SER A 148 9.81 -14.16 -9.48
CA SER A 148 9.27 -12.79 -9.60
C SER A 148 7.89 -12.78 -10.23
N SER A 149 7.69 -13.54 -11.28
CA SER A 149 6.40 -13.59 -11.98
C SER A 149 5.28 -14.10 -11.08
N THR A 150 5.49 -15.23 -10.39
CA THR A 150 4.50 -15.81 -9.50
C THR A 150 4.17 -14.86 -8.32
N ALA A 151 5.18 -14.24 -7.72
CA ALA A 151 4.98 -13.34 -6.59
C ALA A 151 4.23 -12.06 -7.01
N ILE A 152 4.57 -11.47 -8.17
CA ILE A 152 3.89 -10.28 -8.69
C ILE A 152 2.44 -10.61 -9.06
N ILE A 153 2.19 -11.73 -9.76
CA ILE A 153 0.84 -12.15 -10.13
C ILE A 153 -0.01 -12.35 -8.87
N TRP A 154 0.53 -13.00 -7.85
CA TRP A 154 -0.17 -13.24 -6.60
C TRP A 154 -0.55 -11.95 -5.88
N LEU A 155 0.41 -11.00 -5.76
CA LEU A 155 0.14 -9.68 -5.18
C LEU A 155 -0.86 -8.87 -6.02
N ALA A 156 -0.70 -8.85 -7.34
CA ALA A 156 -1.61 -8.14 -8.23
C ALA A 156 -3.04 -8.72 -8.14
N SER A 157 -3.15 -10.05 -8.08
CA SER A 157 -4.46 -10.70 -7.91
C SER A 157 -5.13 -10.29 -6.60
N LEU A 158 -4.38 -10.24 -5.50
CA LEU A 158 -4.94 -9.89 -4.20
C LEU A 158 -5.23 -8.39 -4.04
N LEU A 159 -4.41 -7.53 -4.65
CA LEU A 159 -4.54 -6.07 -4.52
C LEU A 159 -5.53 -5.46 -5.52
N VAL A 160 -5.71 -6.08 -6.70
CA VAL A 160 -6.55 -5.54 -7.78
C VAL A 160 -7.73 -6.43 -8.09
N VAL A 161 -7.50 -7.73 -8.32
CA VAL A 161 -8.57 -8.64 -8.78
C VAL A 161 -9.53 -8.96 -7.64
N ALA A 162 -9.03 -9.26 -6.45
CA ALA A 162 -9.85 -9.62 -5.31
C ALA A 162 -10.85 -8.50 -4.91
N PRO A 163 -10.47 -7.21 -4.83
CA PRO A 163 -11.43 -6.13 -4.57
C PRO A 163 -12.53 -6.02 -5.63
N VAL A 164 -12.21 -6.25 -6.90
CA VAL A 164 -13.19 -6.21 -8.00
C VAL A 164 -14.19 -7.37 -7.86
N ILE A 165 -13.69 -8.58 -7.56
CA ILE A 165 -14.55 -9.74 -7.34
C ILE A 165 -15.48 -9.52 -6.14
N VAL A 166 -14.96 -8.97 -5.05
CA VAL A 166 -15.77 -8.73 -3.84
C VAL A 166 -16.91 -7.74 -4.11
N GLN A 167 -16.72 -6.74 -4.98
CA GLN A 167 -17.78 -5.78 -5.32
C GLN A 167 -19.00 -6.40 -6.04
N ILE A 168 -18.85 -7.59 -6.61
CA ILE A 168 -19.94 -8.31 -7.31
C ILE A 168 -20.72 -9.18 -6.33
N LEU A 169 -20.23 -9.37 -5.10
CA LEU A 169 -20.89 -10.21 -4.09
C LEU A 169 -22.09 -9.50 -3.43
N PRO A 170 -23.03 -10.26 -2.82
CA PRO A 170 -24.06 -9.68 -1.97
C PRO A 170 -23.48 -8.86 -0.81
N GLN A 171 -24.19 -7.80 -0.38
CA GLN A 171 -23.70 -6.83 0.61
C GLN A 171 -23.16 -7.47 1.90
N HIS A 172 -23.85 -8.47 2.43
CA HIS A 172 -23.42 -9.16 3.66
C HIS A 172 -22.06 -9.86 3.51
N LEU A 173 -21.70 -10.33 2.31
CA LEU A 173 -20.39 -10.90 2.03
C LEU A 173 -19.33 -9.81 1.78
N ILE A 174 -19.71 -8.69 1.17
CA ILE A 174 -18.84 -7.52 1.00
C ILE A 174 -18.38 -7.04 2.38
N ASP A 175 -19.28 -6.87 3.33
CA ASP A 175 -18.96 -6.40 4.69
C ASP A 175 -18.09 -7.41 5.47
N LEU A 176 -18.28 -8.71 5.22
CA LEU A 176 -17.51 -9.75 5.91
C LEU A 176 -16.09 -9.92 5.34
N VAL A 177 -15.98 -10.01 4.01
CA VAL A 177 -14.72 -10.32 3.32
C VAL A 177 -13.93 -9.05 2.99
N GLY A 178 -14.64 -7.97 2.60
CA GLY A 178 -14.02 -6.73 2.14
C GLY A 178 -13.05 -6.12 3.15
N ARG A 179 -13.40 -6.12 4.43
CA ARG A 179 -12.56 -5.56 5.51
C ARG A 179 -11.19 -6.24 5.65
N TRP A 180 -11.03 -7.49 5.18
CA TRP A 180 -9.77 -8.23 5.23
C TRP A 180 -8.88 -8.00 4.01
N LEU A 181 -9.39 -7.33 2.98
CA LEU A 181 -8.63 -7.05 1.78
C LEU A 181 -7.55 -5.98 2.03
N PRO A 182 -6.30 -6.24 1.62
CA PRO A 182 -5.21 -5.27 1.78
C PRO A 182 -5.48 -3.92 1.13
N SER A 183 -6.21 -3.88 0.02
CA SER A 183 -6.63 -2.65 -0.66
C SER A 183 -7.61 -1.82 0.16
N GLN A 184 -8.58 -2.46 0.84
CA GLN A 184 -9.52 -1.77 1.73
C GLN A 184 -8.81 -1.24 2.98
N ILE A 185 -7.88 -2.03 3.54
CA ILE A 185 -7.03 -1.58 4.64
C ILE A 185 -6.26 -0.31 4.24
N GLY A 186 -5.71 -0.26 3.03
CA GLY A 186 -5.02 0.93 2.51
C GLY A 186 -5.94 2.14 2.37
N GLN A 187 -7.15 1.96 1.85
CA GLN A 187 -8.13 3.04 1.74
C GLN A 187 -8.52 3.60 3.11
N GLN A 188 -8.74 2.75 4.11
CA GLN A 188 -9.03 3.20 5.48
C GLN A 188 -7.83 3.91 6.10
N ALA A 189 -6.60 3.50 5.80
CA ALA A 189 -5.39 4.12 6.34
C ALA A 189 -5.19 5.57 5.87
N ILE A 190 -5.70 5.94 4.68
CA ILE A 190 -5.61 7.29 4.11
C ILE A 190 -6.89 8.12 4.29
N SER A 191 -7.97 7.53 4.82
CA SER A 191 -9.27 8.20 5.01
C SER A 191 -9.27 9.02 6.30
N SER A 192 -9.85 10.23 6.24
CA SER A 192 -10.15 11.03 7.42
C SER A 192 -11.46 10.64 8.12
N HIS A 193 -12.32 9.88 7.43
CA HIS A 193 -13.61 9.39 7.94
C HIS A 193 -13.69 7.86 7.78
N PRO A 194 -13.20 7.08 8.77
CA PRO A 194 -13.26 5.62 8.70
C PRO A 194 -14.70 5.11 8.62
N SER A 195 -14.98 4.18 7.73
CA SER A 195 -16.30 3.58 7.60
C SER A 195 -16.62 2.64 8.77
N VAL A 196 -17.87 2.64 9.23
CA VAL A 196 -18.35 1.86 10.40
C VAL A 196 -18.18 0.35 10.21
N HIS A 197 -18.21 -0.13 8.97
CA HIS A 197 -18.13 -1.56 8.63
C HIS A 197 -16.69 -2.04 8.35
N SER A 198 -15.69 -1.16 8.46
CA SER A 198 -14.28 -1.47 8.22
C SER A 198 -13.48 -1.47 9.53
N PHE A 199 -12.29 -2.06 9.49
CA PHE A 199 -11.35 -1.92 10.62
C PHE A 199 -10.95 -0.46 10.82
N SER A 200 -10.65 -0.08 12.07
CA SER A 200 -9.99 1.21 12.28
C SER A 200 -8.64 1.22 11.53
N PRO A 201 -8.13 2.38 11.12
CA PRO A 201 -6.88 2.47 10.34
C PRO A 201 -5.74 1.67 10.96
N TRP A 202 -5.54 1.79 12.26
CA TRP A 202 -4.47 1.09 12.99
C TRP A 202 -4.69 -0.42 13.11
N THR A 203 -5.93 -0.86 13.30
CA THR A 203 -6.27 -2.28 13.34
C THR A 203 -6.06 -2.93 11.96
N GLY A 204 -6.44 -2.23 10.89
CA GLY A 204 -6.18 -2.68 9.53
C GLY A 204 -4.68 -2.84 9.24
N LEU A 205 -3.87 -1.85 9.61
CA LEU A 205 -2.41 -1.94 9.47
C LEU A 205 -1.80 -3.08 10.30
N ALA A 206 -2.35 -3.37 11.49
CA ALA A 206 -1.94 -4.52 12.29
C ALA A 206 -2.26 -5.86 11.59
N VAL A 207 -3.43 -5.98 10.96
CA VAL A 207 -3.79 -7.16 10.14
C VAL A 207 -2.83 -7.31 8.96
N LEU A 208 -2.50 -6.24 8.25
CA LEU A 208 -1.54 -6.28 7.15
C LEU A 208 -0.13 -6.65 7.64
N SER A 209 0.26 -6.18 8.83
CA SER A 209 1.52 -6.58 9.48
C SER A 209 1.54 -8.08 9.80
N ALA A 210 0.40 -8.65 10.21
CA ALA A 210 0.28 -10.09 10.43
C ALA A 210 0.43 -10.88 9.12
N TYR A 211 -0.17 -10.43 8.01
CA TYR A 211 0.05 -11.06 6.69
C TYR A 211 1.52 -11.03 6.28
N THR A 212 2.17 -9.88 6.45
CA THR A 212 3.60 -9.71 6.18
C THR A 212 4.43 -10.65 7.07
N GLY A 213 4.14 -10.71 8.36
CA GLY A 213 4.83 -11.57 9.32
C GLY A 213 4.71 -13.06 8.98
N LEU A 214 3.50 -13.53 8.66
CA LEU A 214 3.26 -14.93 8.28
C LEU A 214 4.03 -15.31 6.99
N THR A 215 4.01 -14.45 5.99
CA THR A 215 4.74 -14.69 4.75
C THR A 215 6.26 -14.62 4.95
N LEU A 216 6.74 -13.75 5.85
CA LEU A 216 8.15 -13.70 6.25
C LEU A 216 8.59 -14.97 6.95
N LEU A 217 7.79 -15.50 7.85
CA LEU A 217 8.08 -16.78 8.53
C LEU A 217 8.16 -17.92 7.51
N ALA A 218 7.24 -17.98 6.56
CA ALA A 218 7.28 -18.96 5.47
C ALA A 218 8.53 -18.80 4.60
N GLY A 219 8.90 -17.57 4.24
CA GLY A 219 10.11 -17.26 3.48
C GLY A 219 11.39 -17.62 4.25
N ALA A 220 11.47 -17.25 5.51
CA ALA A 220 12.59 -17.58 6.40
C ALA A 220 12.75 -19.07 6.57
N TRP A 221 11.66 -19.80 6.82
CA TRP A 221 11.65 -21.26 6.92
C TRP A 221 12.16 -21.93 5.64
N ARG A 222 11.71 -21.45 4.49
CA ARG A 222 12.14 -21.99 3.20
C ARG A 222 13.62 -21.71 2.91
N ILE A 223 14.11 -20.50 3.22
CA ILE A 223 15.52 -20.13 3.05
C ILE A 223 16.44 -20.98 3.94
N THR A 224 16.00 -21.35 5.15
CA THR A 224 16.82 -22.14 6.08
C THR A 224 16.85 -23.64 5.75
N ARG A 225 15.77 -24.18 5.15
CA ARG A 225 15.63 -25.62 4.91
C ARG A 225 15.96 -26.08 3.48
N THR A 226 15.91 -25.15 2.50
CA THR A 226 16.14 -25.52 1.10
C THR A 226 17.38 -24.79 0.57
N ASP A 227 18.35 -25.54 0.04
CA ASP A 227 19.51 -24.94 -0.62
C ASP A 227 19.09 -24.19 -1.89
N PRO A 228 19.75 -23.08 -2.19
CA PRO A 228 19.47 -22.25 -3.35
C PRO A 228 19.90 -22.90 -4.66
#